data_7c431706043f7593e012a2e9425a14da
#
_entry.id   7c431706043f7593e012a2e9425a14da
#
_cell.length_a   1.000
_cell.length_b   1.000
_cell.length_c   1.000
_cell.angle_alpha   90.00
_cell.angle_beta   90.00
_cell.angle_gamma   90.00
#
_symmetry.space_group_name_H-M   'P 1'
#
loop_
_entity.id
_entity.type
_entity.pdbx_description
1 polymer ?
#
loop_
_entity_poly.entity_id
_entity_poly.type
_entity_poly.pdbx_seq_one_letter_code
_entity_poly.pdbx_strand_id
1 'polypeptide(L)'
;MFVTGEATILHADLDAFYASVEQRDDPRLHGRPVLVGAGVVLAASYEAKAHGVRTAMGGAQARRLCPDAIVVQPRMSAYAEASKAVYRVFEDTTPLVEGLSIDEAFLDVRGMRRLAGTPVEIAGRLRREVRERVGLPITVGVARTKFLAKVASGVAKPDGLLVVPPDGELAFLHPLRVERLWGVGPVTAAKLRDRGITTVGQVAELAEAALVSMLGRASGRHLHALAHNRDPRPVQVRRRRGSIGSQRALGRSPRSHDAVDAILIGLVDRVCRRMRAAHRVGRTVVLRLRFDDFSRATRSHTLPHATAETWPILATARGLLATAAPLIERRGLTLVGVAVANLEDDRFVQLTLPFDRRSRAALDAALDEVRDRFGSTAITRAVLLGRDQGLTVPLLPD
;
A
#
# COMPACT_ATOMS: atom_id res chain seq x y z
N MET A 1 -2.11 -27.52 13.78
CA MET A 1 -3.20 -26.59 13.41
C MET A 1 -3.90 -27.19 12.20
N PHE A 2 -5.11 -27.75 12.36
CA PHE A 2 -5.81 -28.44 11.29
C PHE A 2 -6.27 -27.42 10.25
N VAL A 3 -5.78 -27.52 9.03
CA VAL A 3 -6.35 -26.82 7.89
C VAL A 3 -7.71 -27.47 7.64
N THR A 4 -8.79 -26.75 7.99
CA THR A 4 -10.14 -27.22 7.71
C THR A 4 -10.32 -27.39 6.20
N GLY A 5 -10.96 -28.47 5.76
CA GLY A 5 -11.21 -28.76 4.35
C GLY A 5 -12.19 -27.80 3.66
N GLU A 6 -12.54 -26.66 4.27
CA GLU A 6 -13.53 -25.70 3.78
C GLU A 6 -12.84 -24.39 3.33
N ALA A 7 -13.33 -23.78 2.24
CA ALA A 7 -12.90 -22.47 1.74
C ALA A 7 -13.52 -21.37 2.60
N THR A 8 -12.77 -20.90 3.61
CA THR A 8 -13.24 -19.91 4.61
C THR A 8 -12.50 -18.58 4.57
N ILE A 9 -11.51 -18.43 3.69
CA ILE A 9 -10.77 -17.18 3.53
C ILE A 9 -11.34 -16.42 2.34
N LEU A 10 -11.78 -15.19 2.59
CA LEU A 10 -12.18 -14.24 1.56
C LEU A 10 -11.02 -13.27 1.30
N HIS A 11 -10.79 -12.94 0.04
CA HIS A 11 -10.00 -11.77 -0.37
C HIS A 11 -10.94 -10.80 -1.08
N ALA A 12 -11.17 -9.65 -0.46
CA ALA A 12 -12.01 -8.59 -0.98
C ALA A 12 -11.14 -7.44 -1.50
N ASP A 13 -11.39 -6.96 -2.70
CA ASP A 13 -10.54 -6.00 -3.41
C ASP A 13 -11.42 -5.06 -4.26
N LEU A 14 -11.42 -3.76 -3.95
CA LEU A 14 -12.18 -2.75 -4.67
C LEU A 14 -11.70 -2.62 -6.12
N ASP A 15 -12.64 -2.52 -7.03
CA ASP A 15 -12.37 -2.45 -8.45
C ASP A 15 -11.98 -1.05 -8.90
N ALA A 16 -10.75 -0.91 -9.45
CA ALA A 16 -10.21 0.36 -9.93
C ALA A 16 -10.41 1.53 -8.94
N PHE A 17 -10.19 1.28 -7.65
CA PHE A 17 -10.66 2.03 -6.49
C PHE A 17 -10.79 3.54 -6.70
N TYR A 18 -9.69 4.28 -6.96
CA TYR A 18 -9.78 5.73 -7.10
C TYR A 18 -10.67 6.16 -8.28
N ALA A 19 -10.57 5.45 -9.41
CA ALA A 19 -11.40 5.77 -10.58
C ALA A 19 -12.88 5.48 -10.30
N SER A 20 -13.19 4.41 -9.57
CA SER A 20 -14.56 4.07 -9.16
C SER A 20 -15.15 5.09 -8.18
N VAL A 21 -14.33 5.65 -7.27
CA VAL A 21 -14.78 6.76 -6.40
C VAL A 21 -15.09 8.01 -7.24
N GLU A 22 -14.24 8.36 -8.21
CA GLU A 22 -14.52 9.49 -9.10
C GLU A 22 -15.80 9.27 -9.93
N GLN A 23 -15.99 8.08 -10.50
CA GLN A 23 -17.20 7.74 -11.25
C GLN A 23 -18.45 7.70 -10.36
N ARG A 24 -18.35 7.28 -9.10
CA ARG A 24 -19.45 7.33 -8.13
C ARG A 24 -19.90 8.75 -7.82
N ASP A 25 -18.92 9.64 -7.60
CA ASP A 25 -19.18 11.01 -7.11
C ASP A 25 -19.53 11.99 -8.23
N ASP A 26 -19.17 11.70 -9.49
CA ASP A 26 -19.51 12.50 -10.66
C ASP A 26 -20.20 11.64 -11.73
N PRO A 27 -21.54 11.76 -11.88
CA PRO A 27 -22.29 10.98 -12.88
C PRO A 27 -21.81 11.18 -14.33
N ARG A 28 -21.14 12.30 -14.65
CA ARG A 28 -20.60 12.56 -15.99
C ARG A 28 -19.44 11.64 -16.35
N LEU A 29 -18.84 10.98 -15.37
CA LEU A 29 -17.73 10.04 -15.54
C LEU A 29 -18.19 8.58 -15.66
N HIS A 30 -19.49 8.29 -15.41
CA HIS A 30 -20.02 6.94 -15.49
C HIS A 30 -19.88 6.35 -16.90
N GLY A 31 -19.34 5.13 -16.98
CA GLY A 31 -19.13 4.40 -18.23
C GLY A 31 -18.11 5.03 -19.17
N ARG A 32 -17.37 6.05 -18.72
CA ARG A 32 -16.36 6.74 -19.53
C ARG A 32 -14.95 6.33 -19.11
N PRO A 33 -13.97 6.37 -20.02
CA PRO A 33 -12.58 6.15 -19.67
C PRO A 33 -12.06 7.30 -18.79
N VAL A 34 -11.70 6.98 -17.53
CA VAL A 34 -11.23 7.94 -16.54
C VAL A 34 -9.80 7.59 -16.09
N LEU A 35 -8.93 8.59 -16.04
CA LEU A 35 -7.58 8.52 -15.53
C LEU A 35 -7.47 9.41 -14.29
N VAL A 36 -7.09 8.84 -13.15
CA VAL A 36 -6.79 9.59 -11.94
C VAL A 36 -5.32 9.94 -11.90
N GLY A 37 -4.98 11.25 -11.91
CA GLY A 37 -3.62 11.76 -11.92
C GLY A 37 -3.08 12.09 -13.33
N ALA A 38 -2.54 13.30 -13.49
CA ALA A 38 -2.12 13.82 -14.80
C ALA A 38 -0.69 13.42 -15.20
N GLY A 39 0.25 13.38 -14.24
CA GLY A 39 1.65 13.08 -14.50
C GLY A 39 1.94 11.58 -14.59
N VAL A 40 1.38 10.83 -13.65
CA VAL A 40 1.41 9.37 -13.56
C VAL A 40 0.00 8.90 -13.25
N VAL A 41 -0.45 7.85 -13.93
CA VAL A 41 -1.75 7.24 -13.69
C VAL A 41 -1.75 6.54 -12.33
N LEU A 42 -2.47 7.10 -11.35
CA LEU A 42 -2.66 6.50 -10.03
C LEU A 42 -3.70 5.38 -10.08
N ALA A 43 -4.77 5.58 -10.84
CA ALA A 43 -5.77 4.57 -11.17
C ALA A 43 -6.39 4.86 -12.54
N ALA A 44 -6.88 3.82 -13.20
CA ALA A 44 -7.61 3.92 -14.46
C ALA A 44 -8.91 3.13 -14.34
N SER A 45 -10.01 3.67 -14.84
CA SER A 45 -11.29 2.95 -14.94
C SER A 45 -11.18 1.73 -15.86
N TYR A 46 -12.12 0.82 -15.82
CA TYR A 46 -12.09 -0.37 -16.68
C TYR A 46 -12.22 -0.02 -18.14
N GLU A 47 -12.96 1.03 -18.47
CA GLU A 47 -13.07 1.56 -19.83
C GLU A 47 -11.68 2.02 -20.35
N ALA A 48 -10.92 2.75 -19.51
CA ALA A 48 -9.55 3.14 -19.88
C ALA A 48 -8.59 1.94 -19.95
N LYS A 49 -8.73 0.95 -19.03
CA LYS A 49 -7.96 -0.29 -19.07
C LYS A 49 -8.17 -1.11 -20.32
N ALA A 50 -9.38 -1.09 -20.90
CA ALA A 50 -9.69 -1.77 -22.17
C ALA A 50 -8.85 -1.23 -23.34
N HIS A 51 -8.41 0.04 -23.28
CA HIS A 51 -7.46 0.65 -24.23
C HIS A 51 -5.99 0.37 -23.89
N GLY A 52 -5.70 -0.51 -22.93
CA GLY A 52 -4.33 -0.88 -22.52
C GLY A 52 -3.68 0.05 -21.51
N VAL A 53 -4.41 1.03 -20.96
CA VAL A 53 -3.88 1.88 -19.89
C VAL A 53 -3.70 1.08 -18.59
N ARG A 54 -2.61 1.33 -17.88
CA ARG A 54 -2.25 0.65 -16.62
C ARG A 54 -1.84 1.65 -15.54
N THR A 55 -2.05 1.28 -14.30
CA THR A 55 -1.55 2.02 -13.14
C THR A 55 -0.01 2.16 -13.22
N ALA A 56 0.50 3.28 -12.73
CA ALA A 56 1.90 3.71 -12.79
C ALA A 56 2.42 4.06 -14.20
N MET A 57 1.59 4.02 -15.24
CA MET A 57 1.95 4.50 -16.58
C MET A 57 2.10 6.02 -16.59
N GLY A 58 3.04 6.54 -17.40
CA GLY A 58 3.16 7.99 -17.59
C GLY A 58 1.93 8.58 -18.27
N GLY A 59 1.44 9.74 -17.81
CA GLY A 59 0.20 10.35 -18.30
C GLY A 59 0.21 10.63 -19.81
N ALA A 60 1.35 11.01 -20.39
CA ALA A 60 1.47 11.20 -21.84
C ALA A 60 1.29 9.87 -22.62
N GLN A 61 1.84 8.77 -22.10
CA GLN A 61 1.64 7.45 -22.70
C GLN A 61 0.18 6.99 -22.59
N ALA A 62 -0.43 7.19 -21.42
CA ALA A 62 -1.83 6.81 -21.20
C ALA A 62 -2.78 7.56 -22.13
N ARG A 63 -2.57 8.87 -22.35
CA ARG A 63 -3.35 9.67 -23.31
C ARG A 63 -3.15 9.25 -24.76
N ARG A 64 -1.97 8.74 -25.13
CA ARG A 64 -1.77 8.18 -26.48
C ARG A 64 -2.57 6.90 -26.71
N LEU A 65 -2.69 6.06 -25.66
CA LEU A 65 -3.46 4.82 -25.72
C LEU A 65 -4.97 5.05 -25.67
N CYS A 66 -5.41 6.06 -24.94
CA CYS A 66 -6.82 6.41 -24.76
C CYS A 66 -6.97 7.95 -24.85
N PRO A 67 -7.05 8.52 -26.08
CA PRO A 67 -7.14 9.98 -26.29
C PRO A 67 -8.38 10.61 -25.65
N ASP A 68 -9.50 9.88 -25.64
CA ASP A 68 -10.79 10.33 -25.10
C ASP A 68 -10.90 10.20 -23.59
N ALA A 69 -9.83 9.76 -22.91
CA ALA A 69 -9.85 9.58 -21.46
C ALA A 69 -9.96 10.92 -20.72
N ILE A 70 -10.89 10.98 -19.78
CA ILE A 70 -11.05 12.13 -18.89
C ILE A 70 -10.00 12.02 -17.78
N VAL A 71 -9.13 13.02 -17.69
CA VAL A 71 -8.10 13.08 -16.65
C VAL A 71 -8.62 13.90 -15.48
N VAL A 72 -8.70 13.29 -14.30
CA VAL A 72 -9.15 13.92 -13.06
C VAL A 72 -8.01 14.06 -12.07
N GLN A 73 -8.04 15.12 -11.25
CA GLN A 73 -7.10 15.29 -10.16
C GLN A 73 -7.47 14.37 -8.99
N PRO A 74 -6.48 13.76 -8.32
CA PRO A 74 -6.76 12.84 -7.22
C PRO A 74 -7.31 13.55 -5.98
N ARG A 75 -8.43 13.04 -5.44
CA ARG A 75 -9.08 13.52 -4.21
C ARG A 75 -8.80 12.59 -3.05
N MET A 76 -7.59 12.68 -2.46
CA MET A 76 -7.10 11.72 -1.46
C MET A 76 -7.97 11.61 -0.20
N SER A 77 -8.66 12.69 0.21
CA SER A 77 -9.64 12.67 1.31
C SER A 77 -10.85 11.80 0.98
N ALA A 78 -11.43 11.95 -0.23
CA ALA A 78 -12.56 11.14 -0.66
C ALA A 78 -12.21 9.65 -0.70
N TYR A 79 -10.98 9.31 -1.14
CA TYR A 79 -10.51 7.92 -1.13
C TYR A 79 -10.31 7.39 0.29
N ALA A 80 -9.78 8.21 1.20
CA ALA A 80 -9.63 7.83 2.60
C ALA A 80 -10.98 7.59 3.29
N GLU A 81 -11.97 8.41 3.02
CA GLU A 81 -13.33 8.26 3.55
C GLU A 81 -14.02 7.02 2.99
N ALA A 82 -13.93 6.80 1.68
CA ALA A 82 -14.47 5.61 1.04
C ALA A 82 -13.81 4.32 1.58
N SER A 83 -12.48 4.32 1.73
CA SER A 83 -11.75 3.21 2.34
C SER A 83 -12.24 2.90 3.76
N LYS A 84 -12.38 3.93 4.62
CA LYS A 84 -12.89 3.75 5.98
C LYS A 84 -14.31 3.17 5.99
N ALA A 85 -15.17 3.63 5.08
CA ALA A 85 -16.53 3.10 4.97
C ALA A 85 -16.54 1.61 4.56
N VAL A 86 -15.68 1.21 3.62
CA VAL A 86 -15.53 -0.19 3.20
C VAL A 86 -14.97 -1.05 4.34
N TYR A 87 -13.95 -0.56 5.07
CA TYR A 87 -13.39 -1.29 6.20
C TYR A 87 -14.43 -1.53 7.33
N ARG A 88 -15.37 -0.60 7.55
CA ARG A 88 -16.49 -0.84 8.47
C ARG A 88 -17.36 -2.00 8.00
N VAL A 89 -17.62 -2.15 6.70
CA VAL A 89 -18.36 -3.30 6.16
C VAL A 89 -17.55 -4.59 6.37
N PHE A 90 -16.24 -4.57 6.22
CA PHE A 90 -15.39 -5.73 6.50
C PHE A 90 -15.45 -6.14 7.98
N GLU A 91 -15.36 -5.18 8.89
CA GLU A 91 -15.43 -5.40 10.35
C GLU A 91 -16.84 -5.87 10.79
N ASP A 92 -17.90 -5.36 10.16
CA ASP A 92 -19.27 -5.86 10.38
C ASP A 92 -19.45 -7.30 9.88
N THR A 93 -18.66 -7.73 8.88
CA THR A 93 -18.73 -9.09 8.32
C THR A 93 -18.03 -10.12 9.21
N THR A 94 -16.87 -9.82 9.76
CA THR A 94 -16.10 -10.72 10.66
C THR A 94 -15.09 -9.92 11.49
N PRO A 95 -14.80 -10.32 12.73
CA PRO A 95 -13.73 -9.71 13.52
C PRO A 95 -12.32 -10.05 13.03
N LEU A 96 -12.18 -11.03 12.12
CA LEU A 96 -10.88 -11.48 11.61
C LEU A 96 -10.56 -10.85 10.25
N VAL A 97 -10.24 -9.55 10.27
CA VAL A 97 -9.88 -8.76 9.09
C VAL A 97 -8.38 -8.42 9.11
N GLU A 98 -7.69 -8.72 8.01
CA GLU A 98 -6.31 -8.29 7.74
C GLU A 98 -6.27 -7.35 6.55
N GLY A 99 -6.10 -6.05 6.80
CA GLY A 99 -5.91 -5.07 5.74
C GLY A 99 -4.56 -5.24 5.04
N LEU A 100 -4.58 -5.26 3.72
CA LEU A 100 -3.37 -5.26 2.88
C LEU A 100 -3.05 -3.85 2.37
N SER A 101 -4.08 -3.14 1.92
CA SER A 101 -4.03 -1.77 1.44
C SER A 101 -5.34 -1.05 1.79
N ILE A 102 -5.49 0.20 1.37
CA ILE A 102 -6.72 0.97 1.60
C ILE A 102 -7.93 0.47 0.80
N ASP A 103 -7.75 -0.48 -0.10
CA ASP A 103 -8.74 -1.01 -1.03
C ASP A 103 -8.85 -2.55 -1.02
N GLU A 104 -8.00 -3.26 -0.27
CA GLU A 104 -8.04 -4.71 -0.20
C GLU A 104 -7.77 -5.27 1.20
N ALA A 105 -8.47 -6.37 1.52
CA ALA A 105 -8.30 -7.08 2.78
C ALA A 105 -8.54 -8.60 2.63
N PHE A 106 -7.96 -9.37 3.56
CA PHE A 106 -8.37 -10.74 3.83
C PHE A 106 -9.36 -10.76 5.00
N LEU A 107 -10.37 -11.61 4.86
CA LEU A 107 -11.36 -11.88 5.91
C LEU A 107 -11.39 -13.39 6.16
N ASP A 108 -11.27 -13.81 7.42
CA ASP A 108 -11.51 -15.21 7.81
C ASP A 108 -12.93 -15.32 8.38
N VAL A 109 -13.78 -16.07 7.67
CA VAL A 109 -15.18 -16.29 8.08
C VAL A 109 -15.39 -17.67 8.72
N ARG A 110 -14.29 -18.34 9.11
CA ARG A 110 -14.33 -19.58 9.85
C ARG A 110 -15.14 -19.39 11.14
N GLY A 111 -16.07 -20.27 11.39
CA GLY A 111 -16.94 -20.18 12.56
C GLY A 111 -18.17 -19.28 12.40
N MET A 112 -18.27 -18.50 11.31
CA MET A 112 -19.43 -17.63 11.06
C MET A 112 -20.65 -18.37 10.49
N ARG A 113 -20.51 -19.64 10.11
CA ARG A 113 -21.54 -20.41 9.38
C ARG A 113 -22.90 -20.41 10.07
N ARG A 114 -22.95 -20.56 11.40
CA ARG A 114 -24.20 -20.56 12.17
C ARG A 114 -24.85 -19.18 12.30
N LEU A 115 -24.06 -18.13 12.28
CA LEU A 115 -24.51 -16.74 12.47
C LEU A 115 -24.82 -16.04 11.14
N ALA A 116 -24.05 -16.35 10.11
CA ALA A 116 -24.02 -15.56 8.89
C ALA A 116 -24.15 -16.38 7.59
N GLY A 117 -24.29 -17.71 7.68
CA GLY A 117 -24.40 -18.58 6.51
C GLY A 117 -23.07 -19.11 6.00
N THR A 118 -23.08 -19.68 4.81
CA THR A 118 -21.90 -20.22 4.14
C THR A 118 -20.91 -19.11 3.73
N PRO A 119 -19.63 -19.42 3.55
CA PRO A 119 -18.65 -18.43 3.05
C PRO A 119 -19.08 -17.75 1.75
N VAL A 120 -19.78 -18.46 0.88
CA VAL A 120 -20.30 -17.92 -0.40
C VAL A 120 -21.43 -16.91 -0.16
N GLU A 121 -22.36 -17.22 0.73
CA GLU A 121 -23.45 -16.30 1.11
C GLU A 121 -22.90 -15.06 1.81
N ILE A 122 -21.90 -15.23 2.69
CA ILE A 122 -21.21 -14.12 3.35
C ILE A 122 -20.53 -13.23 2.32
N ALA A 123 -19.78 -13.80 1.36
CA ALA A 123 -19.12 -13.05 0.31
C ALA A 123 -20.11 -12.31 -0.59
N GLY A 124 -21.23 -12.93 -0.95
CA GLY A 124 -22.30 -12.31 -1.71
C GLY A 124 -22.95 -11.13 -0.97
N ARG A 125 -23.21 -11.30 0.33
CA ARG A 125 -23.73 -10.22 1.20
C ARG A 125 -22.74 -9.07 1.33
N LEU A 126 -21.47 -9.34 1.60
CA LEU A 126 -20.42 -8.33 1.68
C LEU A 126 -20.37 -7.46 0.42
N ARG A 127 -20.44 -8.07 -0.78
CA ARG A 127 -20.47 -7.34 -2.05
C ARG A 127 -21.70 -6.43 -2.16
N ARG A 128 -22.86 -6.91 -1.79
CA ARG A 128 -24.11 -6.10 -1.78
C ARG A 128 -23.99 -4.94 -0.80
N GLU A 129 -23.55 -5.18 0.43
CA GLU A 129 -23.41 -4.14 1.45
C GLU A 129 -22.40 -3.05 1.06
N VAL A 130 -21.26 -3.42 0.46
CA VAL A 130 -20.31 -2.43 -0.07
C VAL A 130 -20.97 -1.59 -1.17
N ARG A 131 -21.74 -2.21 -2.06
CA ARG A 131 -22.48 -1.49 -3.12
C ARG A 131 -23.55 -0.57 -2.56
N GLU A 132 -24.35 -1.04 -1.62
CA GLU A 132 -25.48 -0.28 -1.05
C GLU A 132 -25.01 0.84 -0.11
N ARG A 133 -24.03 0.56 0.77
CA ARG A 133 -23.57 1.50 1.80
C ARG A 133 -22.49 2.46 1.32
N VAL A 134 -21.68 2.05 0.34
CA VAL A 134 -20.51 2.82 -0.12
C VAL A 134 -20.60 3.21 -1.59
N GLY A 135 -21.42 2.53 -2.39
CA GLY A 135 -21.60 2.80 -3.82
C GLY A 135 -20.42 2.35 -4.69
N LEU A 136 -19.62 1.39 -4.26
CA LEU A 136 -18.43 0.94 -4.98
C LEU A 136 -18.53 -0.53 -5.40
N PRO A 137 -17.99 -0.88 -6.58
CA PRO A 137 -17.83 -2.27 -6.99
C PRO A 137 -16.68 -2.92 -6.23
N ILE A 138 -16.88 -4.18 -5.81
CA ILE A 138 -15.86 -4.95 -5.12
C ILE A 138 -15.85 -6.40 -5.61
N THR A 139 -14.68 -6.90 -5.90
CA THR A 139 -14.47 -8.30 -6.30
C THR A 139 -14.02 -9.13 -5.09
N VAL A 140 -14.62 -10.31 -4.93
CA VAL A 140 -14.31 -11.22 -3.82
C VAL A 140 -13.90 -12.59 -4.35
N GLY A 141 -12.74 -13.08 -3.88
CA GLY A 141 -12.31 -14.45 -4.06
C GLY A 141 -12.45 -15.24 -2.76
N VAL A 142 -12.97 -16.46 -2.84
CA VAL A 142 -13.16 -17.36 -1.69
C VAL A 142 -12.34 -18.61 -1.88
N ALA A 143 -11.47 -18.95 -0.94
CA ALA A 143 -10.64 -20.14 -1.00
C ALA A 143 -10.19 -20.61 0.41
N ARG A 144 -9.47 -21.74 0.45
CA ARG A 144 -8.92 -22.29 1.70
C ARG A 144 -7.68 -21.54 2.20
N THR A 145 -6.91 -20.93 1.31
CA THR A 145 -5.67 -20.19 1.65
C THR A 145 -5.76 -18.72 1.23
N LYS A 146 -5.02 -17.87 1.93
CA LYS A 146 -4.92 -16.43 1.57
C LYS A 146 -4.44 -16.23 0.15
N PHE A 147 -3.41 -16.97 -0.24
CA PHE A 147 -2.86 -16.92 -1.59
C PHE A 147 -3.92 -17.20 -2.65
N LEU A 148 -4.62 -18.33 -2.50
CA LEU A 148 -5.60 -18.75 -3.51
C LEU A 148 -6.83 -17.83 -3.55
N ALA A 149 -7.30 -17.32 -2.40
CA ALA A 149 -8.37 -16.32 -2.34
C ALA A 149 -8.00 -15.04 -3.10
N LYS A 150 -6.74 -14.57 -2.96
CA LYS A 150 -6.24 -13.41 -3.70
C LYS A 150 -6.11 -13.67 -5.20
N VAL A 151 -5.68 -14.86 -5.59
CA VAL A 151 -5.67 -15.25 -7.02
C VAL A 151 -7.09 -15.30 -7.58
N ALA A 152 -8.03 -15.89 -6.84
CA ALA A 152 -9.43 -15.99 -7.25
C ALA A 152 -10.07 -14.61 -7.46
N SER A 153 -9.89 -13.67 -6.51
CA SER A 153 -10.39 -12.30 -6.70
C SER A 153 -9.76 -11.62 -7.91
N GLY A 154 -8.43 -11.80 -8.12
CA GLY A 154 -7.73 -11.24 -9.28
C GLY A 154 -8.17 -11.80 -10.63
N VAL A 155 -8.68 -13.04 -10.67
CA VAL A 155 -9.26 -13.66 -11.88
C VAL A 155 -10.69 -13.18 -12.10
N ALA A 156 -11.46 -12.99 -11.01
CA ALA A 156 -12.87 -12.61 -11.05
C ALA A 156 -13.11 -11.13 -11.39
N LYS A 157 -12.09 -10.26 -11.37
CA LYS A 157 -12.25 -8.82 -11.68
C LYS A 157 -12.75 -8.57 -13.10
N PRO A 158 -13.63 -7.59 -13.32
CA PRO A 158 -14.26 -6.70 -12.34
C PRO A 158 -15.55 -7.25 -11.73
N ASP A 159 -15.91 -6.72 -10.55
CA ASP A 159 -17.18 -6.89 -9.85
C ASP A 159 -17.66 -8.35 -9.80
N GLY A 160 -16.71 -9.26 -9.55
CA GLY A 160 -16.91 -10.70 -9.56
C GLY A 160 -16.94 -11.32 -8.15
N LEU A 161 -17.43 -12.54 -8.11
CA LEU A 161 -17.31 -13.45 -6.99
C LEU A 161 -16.84 -14.80 -7.53
N LEU A 162 -15.68 -15.26 -7.08
CA LEU A 162 -15.13 -16.56 -7.46
C LEU A 162 -14.81 -17.39 -6.23
N VAL A 163 -15.40 -18.59 -6.21
CA VAL A 163 -15.16 -19.59 -5.16
C VAL A 163 -14.30 -20.69 -5.74
N VAL A 164 -13.19 -21.00 -5.09
CA VAL A 164 -12.33 -22.13 -5.46
C VAL A 164 -12.55 -23.23 -4.40
N PRO A 165 -13.26 -24.30 -4.75
CA PRO A 165 -13.50 -25.40 -3.83
C PRO A 165 -12.20 -26.20 -3.57
N PRO A 166 -12.07 -26.83 -2.38
CA PRO A 166 -10.83 -27.52 -1.98
C PRO A 166 -10.38 -28.64 -2.91
N ASP A 167 -11.31 -29.34 -3.52
CA ASP A 167 -11.07 -30.41 -4.50
C ASP A 167 -10.66 -29.93 -5.89
N GLY A 168 -10.91 -28.64 -6.21
CA GLY A 168 -10.58 -28.00 -7.46
C GLY A 168 -9.36 -27.08 -7.44
N GLU A 169 -8.65 -26.95 -6.31
CA GLU A 169 -7.62 -25.91 -6.10
C GLU A 169 -6.49 -25.93 -7.13
N LEU A 170 -5.88 -27.10 -7.37
CA LEU A 170 -4.76 -27.21 -8.32
C LEU A 170 -5.26 -27.20 -9.78
N ALA A 171 -6.42 -27.76 -10.06
CA ALA A 171 -7.03 -27.67 -11.37
C ALA A 171 -7.35 -26.23 -11.78
N PHE A 172 -7.75 -25.40 -10.83
CA PHE A 172 -7.93 -23.95 -11.05
C PHE A 172 -6.58 -23.22 -11.18
N LEU A 173 -5.61 -23.53 -10.33
CA LEU A 173 -4.37 -22.75 -10.18
C LEU A 173 -3.37 -23.03 -11.31
N HIS A 174 -3.17 -24.30 -11.69
CA HIS A 174 -2.09 -24.72 -12.59
C HIS A 174 -2.16 -24.16 -14.02
N PRO A 175 -3.34 -23.99 -14.64
CA PRO A 175 -3.44 -23.38 -15.97
C PRO A 175 -3.12 -21.88 -16.00
N LEU A 176 -3.13 -21.21 -14.83
CA LEU A 176 -2.91 -19.78 -14.76
C LEU A 176 -1.46 -19.41 -15.10
N ARG A 177 -1.28 -18.22 -15.66
CA ARG A 177 0.05 -17.67 -15.94
C ARG A 177 0.84 -17.42 -14.66
N VAL A 178 2.16 -17.54 -14.74
CA VAL A 178 3.09 -17.38 -13.60
C VAL A 178 2.96 -16.02 -12.91
N GLU A 179 2.52 -14.97 -13.62
CA GLU A 179 2.27 -13.64 -13.08
C GLU A 179 1.13 -13.62 -12.03
N ARG A 180 0.33 -14.68 -11.95
CA ARG A 180 -0.72 -14.83 -10.92
C ARG A 180 -0.17 -15.32 -9.58
N LEU A 181 1.04 -15.87 -9.54
CA LEU A 181 1.70 -16.23 -8.29
C LEU A 181 2.05 -14.97 -7.48
N TRP A 182 1.62 -14.94 -6.24
CA TRP A 182 1.92 -13.80 -5.35
C TRP A 182 3.43 -13.69 -5.11
N GLY A 183 4.01 -12.55 -5.47
CA GLY A 183 5.45 -12.30 -5.44
C GLY A 183 6.14 -12.42 -6.80
N VAL A 184 5.43 -12.81 -7.86
CA VAL A 184 5.94 -12.78 -9.23
C VAL A 184 5.65 -11.43 -9.87
N GLY A 185 6.64 -10.54 -9.80
CA GLY A 185 6.63 -9.28 -10.56
C GLY A 185 7.23 -9.44 -11.96
N PRO A 186 7.26 -8.35 -12.77
CA PRO A 186 7.73 -8.41 -14.17
C PRO A 186 9.13 -9.04 -14.33
N VAL A 187 10.05 -8.75 -13.43
CA VAL A 187 11.43 -9.27 -13.47
C VAL A 187 11.46 -10.79 -13.23
N THR A 188 10.71 -11.27 -12.23
CA THR A 188 10.62 -12.71 -11.94
C THR A 188 9.88 -13.44 -13.06
N ALA A 189 8.80 -12.86 -13.58
CA ALA A 189 8.07 -13.42 -14.71
C ALA A 189 8.94 -13.54 -15.98
N ALA A 190 9.77 -12.52 -16.28
CA ALA A 190 10.71 -12.57 -17.38
C ALA A 190 11.71 -13.72 -17.20
N LYS A 191 12.35 -13.83 -16.02
CA LYS A 191 13.30 -14.94 -15.72
C LYS A 191 12.70 -16.33 -15.88
N LEU A 192 11.43 -16.50 -15.54
CA LEU A 192 10.72 -17.78 -15.72
C LEU A 192 10.42 -18.02 -17.19
N ARG A 193 9.88 -17.04 -17.92
CA ARG A 193 9.56 -17.14 -19.34
C ARG A 193 10.78 -17.39 -20.23
N ASP A 194 11.93 -16.78 -19.90
CA ASP A 194 13.20 -17.02 -20.60
C ASP A 194 13.64 -18.51 -20.54
N ARG A 195 13.03 -19.28 -19.62
CA ARG A 195 13.23 -20.74 -19.47
C ARG A 195 12.02 -21.58 -19.92
N GLY A 196 11.09 -20.96 -20.64
CA GLY A 196 9.89 -21.63 -21.14
C GLY A 196 8.80 -21.86 -20.08
N ILE A 197 8.97 -21.30 -18.84
CA ILE A 197 8.01 -21.49 -17.73
C ILE A 197 6.99 -20.35 -17.79
N THR A 198 5.79 -20.66 -18.24
CA THR A 198 4.72 -19.68 -18.47
C THR A 198 3.51 -19.85 -17.57
N THR A 199 3.29 -21.08 -17.04
CA THR A 199 2.14 -21.41 -16.19
C THR A 199 2.57 -21.81 -14.78
N VAL A 200 1.62 -21.72 -13.84
CA VAL A 200 1.83 -22.16 -12.46
C VAL A 200 2.07 -23.66 -12.37
N GLY A 201 1.41 -24.46 -13.20
CA GLY A 201 1.63 -25.90 -13.27
C GLY A 201 3.08 -26.25 -13.63
N GLN A 202 3.65 -25.57 -14.63
CA GLN A 202 5.08 -25.76 -14.97
C GLN A 202 6.01 -25.37 -13.82
N VAL A 203 5.65 -24.38 -12.97
CA VAL A 203 6.40 -24.09 -11.75
C VAL A 203 6.27 -25.23 -10.74
N ALA A 204 5.09 -25.83 -10.60
CA ALA A 204 4.86 -26.95 -9.68
C ALA A 204 5.61 -28.23 -10.08
N GLU A 205 5.80 -28.46 -11.38
CA GLU A 205 6.55 -29.60 -11.92
C GLU A 205 8.07 -29.52 -11.67
N LEU A 206 8.59 -28.32 -11.36
CA LEU A 206 10.01 -28.14 -11.09
C LEU A 206 10.37 -28.57 -9.68
N ALA A 207 11.53 -29.18 -9.51
CA ALA A 207 12.11 -29.40 -8.19
C ALA A 207 12.36 -28.05 -7.47
N GLU A 208 12.13 -28.01 -6.14
CA GLU A 208 12.40 -26.81 -5.33
C GLU A 208 13.82 -26.28 -5.54
N ALA A 209 14.81 -27.18 -5.63
CA ALA A 209 16.21 -26.82 -5.83
C ALA A 209 16.45 -26.05 -7.15
N ALA A 210 15.73 -26.39 -8.21
CA ALA A 210 15.82 -25.69 -9.51
C ALA A 210 15.30 -24.25 -9.38
N LEU A 211 14.15 -24.05 -8.73
CA LEU A 211 13.60 -22.71 -8.46
C LEU A 211 14.50 -21.89 -7.53
N VAL A 212 15.11 -22.52 -6.52
CA VAL A 212 16.08 -21.87 -5.62
C VAL A 212 17.32 -21.41 -6.40
N SER A 213 17.85 -22.22 -7.32
CA SER A 213 18.98 -21.84 -8.18
C SER A 213 18.64 -20.64 -9.08
N MET A 214 17.42 -20.57 -9.62
CA MET A 214 16.99 -19.49 -10.54
C MET A 214 16.66 -18.18 -9.84
N LEU A 215 16.03 -18.24 -8.66
CA LEU A 215 15.36 -17.09 -8.04
C LEU A 215 15.93 -16.73 -6.65
N GLY A 216 16.88 -17.51 -6.16
CA GLY A 216 17.40 -17.43 -4.81
C GLY A 216 16.53 -18.20 -3.80
N ARG A 217 17.14 -18.51 -2.63
CA ARG A 217 16.58 -19.42 -1.62
C ARG A 217 15.18 -19.05 -1.15
N ALA A 218 14.96 -17.78 -0.78
CA ALA A 218 13.66 -17.34 -0.25
C ALA A 218 12.56 -17.37 -1.31
N SER A 219 12.81 -16.76 -2.49
CA SER A 219 11.83 -16.69 -3.57
C SER A 219 11.54 -18.05 -4.18
N GLY A 220 12.58 -18.89 -4.41
CA GLY A 220 12.40 -20.21 -5.01
C GLY A 220 11.52 -21.12 -4.14
N ARG A 221 11.82 -21.22 -2.84
CA ARG A 221 11.00 -21.98 -1.89
C ARG A 221 9.58 -21.46 -1.77
N HIS A 222 9.42 -20.14 -1.71
CA HIS A 222 8.11 -19.52 -1.60
C HIS A 222 7.24 -19.83 -2.83
N LEU A 223 7.76 -19.63 -4.03
CA LEU A 223 7.01 -19.88 -5.26
C LEU A 223 6.70 -21.35 -5.46
N HIS A 224 7.63 -22.26 -5.13
CA HIS A 224 7.37 -23.70 -5.14
C HIS A 224 6.21 -24.07 -4.21
N ALA A 225 6.19 -23.54 -2.97
CA ALA A 225 5.11 -23.79 -2.03
C ALA A 225 3.77 -23.25 -2.56
N LEU A 226 3.75 -22.02 -3.10
CA LEU A 226 2.53 -21.42 -3.64
C LEU A 226 2.01 -22.16 -4.88
N ALA A 227 2.87 -22.67 -5.76
CA ALA A 227 2.46 -23.46 -6.93
C ALA A 227 1.73 -24.74 -6.53
N HIS A 228 1.99 -25.27 -5.33
CA HIS A 228 1.26 -26.40 -4.72
C HIS A 228 0.14 -25.96 -3.77
N ASN A 229 -0.27 -24.70 -3.80
CA ASN A 229 -1.24 -24.09 -2.87
C ASN A 229 -0.88 -24.31 -1.39
N ARG A 230 0.41 -24.36 -1.05
CA ARG A 230 0.91 -24.47 0.33
C ARG A 230 1.15 -23.08 0.89
N ASP A 231 0.13 -22.49 1.50
CA ASP A 231 0.21 -21.21 2.19
C ASP A 231 -0.33 -21.33 3.62
N PRO A 232 0.54 -21.55 4.62
CA PRO A 232 0.12 -21.74 6.00
C PRO A 232 -0.19 -20.43 6.74
N ARG A 233 -0.05 -19.27 6.09
CA ARG A 233 -0.21 -17.97 6.74
C ARG A 233 -1.68 -17.74 7.14
N PRO A 234 -2.00 -17.56 8.44
CA PRO A 234 -3.34 -17.20 8.87
C PRO A 234 -3.64 -15.74 8.52
N VAL A 235 -4.91 -15.36 8.60
CA VAL A 235 -5.35 -13.97 8.61
C VAL A 235 -4.86 -13.33 9.92
N GLN A 236 -4.05 -12.27 9.80
CA GLN A 236 -3.42 -11.58 10.94
C GLN A 236 -4.16 -10.29 11.26
N VAL A 237 -4.94 -10.31 12.33
CA VAL A 237 -5.63 -9.11 12.82
C VAL A 237 -4.63 -8.19 13.51
N ARG A 238 -4.77 -6.86 13.31
CA ARG A 238 -3.97 -5.83 14.01
C ARG A 238 -2.46 -5.99 13.81
N ARG A 239 -2.03 -6.22 12.59
CA ARG A 239 -0.60 -6.26 12.28
C ARG A 239 0.02 -4.88 12.56
N ARG A 240 0.87 -4.81 13.58
CA ARG A 240 1.59 -3.57 13.91
C ARG A 240 2.57 -3.19 12.80
N ARG A 241 2.59 -1.91 12.46
CA ARG A 241 3.56 -1.37 11.48
C ARG A 241 4.96 -1.37 12.06
N GLY A 242 5.94 -1.79 11.26
CA GLY A 242 7.36 -1.72 11.61
C GLY A 242 8.00 -0.36 11.36
N SER A 243 7.37 0.48 10.52
CA SER A 243 7.84 1.83 10.20
C SER A 243 6.70 2.73 9.70
N ILE A 244 6.83 4.04 9.93
CA ILE A 244 5.98 5.09 9.37
C ILE A 244 6.86 5.99 8.52
N GLY A 245 6.46 6.25 7.26
CA GLY A 245 7.26 7.05 6.34
C GLY A 245 6.44 7.88 5.37
N SER A 246 7.11 8.85 4.78
CA SER A 246 6.58 9.69 3.71
C SER A 246 7.68 9.96 2.69
N GLN A 247 7.32 10.07 1.41
CA GLN A 247 8.27 10.35 0.34
C GLN A 247 7.64 11.24 -0.73
N ARG A 248 8.49 11.95 -1.46
CA ARG A 248 8.08 12.83 -2.56
C ARG A 248 8.95 12.61 -3.78
N ALA A 249 8.32 12.40 -4.93
CA ALA A 249 8.98 12.48 -6.23
C ALA A 249 9.20 13.93 -6.59
N LEU A 250 10.40 14.25 -7.11
CA LEU A 250 10.85 15.62 -7.38
C LEU A 250 10.85 15.96 -8.87
N GLY A 251 10.69 14.97 -9.76
CA GLY A 251 10.99 15.13 -11.18
C GLY A 251 12.49 15.13 -11.43
N ARG A 252 12.91 15.49 -12.65
CA ARG A 252 14.33 15.54 -13.06
C ARG A 252 14.94 16.94 -13.03
N SER A 253 14.14 17.97 -12.77
CA SER A 253 14.68 19.34 -12.69
C SER A 253 15.58 19.50 -11.46
N PRO A 254 16.79 20.04 -11.59
CA PRO A 254 17.66 20.34 -10.46
C PRO A 254 16.95 21.21 -9.42
N ARG A 255 17.22 20.97 -8.15
CA ARG A 255 16.66 21.73 -7.05
C ARG A 255 17.76 22.26 -6.16
N SER A 256 17.58 23.47 -5.64
CA SER A 256 18.49 24.03 -4.65
C SER A 256 18.44 23.22 -3.34
N HIS A 257 19.52 23.28 -2.56
CA HIS A 257 19.59 22.68 -1.24
C HIS A 257 18.41 23.12 -0.35
N ASP A 258 18.06 24.40 -0.36
CA ASP A 258 16.95 24.97 0.41
C ASP A 258 15.60 24.39 -0.02
N ALA A 259 15.42 24.13 -1.31
CA ALA A 259 14.19 23.51 -1.81
C ALA A 259 14.08 22.05 -1.36
N VAL A 260 15.19 21.31 -1.33
CA VAL A 260 15.22 19.92 -0.82
C VAL A 260 15.03 19.89 0.69
N ASP A 261 15.65 20.80 1.45
CA ASP A 261 15.49 20.94 2.90
C ASP A 261 14.03 21.26 3.26
N ALA A 262 13.40 22.20 2.56
CA ALA A 262 11.98 22.51 2.78
C ALA A 262 11.08 21.26 2.56
N ILE A 263 11.34 20.48 1.52
CA ILE A 263 10.61 19.22 1.28
C ILE A 263 10.87 18.25 2.42
N LEU A 264 12.11 18.09 2.87
CA LEU A 264 12.49 17.23 3.99
C LEU A 264 11.74 17.62 5.26
N ILE A 265 11.66 18.92 5.59
CA ILE A 265 10.90 19.45 6.72
C ILE A 265 9.42 19.02 6.64
N GLY A 266 8.78 19.17 5.48
CA GLY A 266 7.39 18.78 5.27
C GLY A 266 7.17 17.27 5.41
N LEU A 267 8.13 16.45 4.94
CA LEU A 267 8.07 15.00 5.09
C LEU A 267 8.20 14.56 6.55
N VAL A 268 9.15 15.15 7.29
CA VAL A 268 9.36 14.85 8.71
C VAL A 268 8.16 15.28 9.54
N ASP A 269 7.63 16.50 9.34
CA ASP A 269 6.44 17.00 10.04
C ASP A 269 5.26 16.02 9.85
N ARG A 270 5.03 15.54 8.63
CA ARG A 270 3.99 14.56 8.31
C ARG A 270 4.22 13.20 8.97
N VAL A 271 5.45 12.71 8.99
CA VAL A 271 5.80 11.43 9.62
C VAL A 271 5.60 11.50 11.12
N CYS A 272 6.12 12.56 11.77
CA CYS A 272 6.01 12.74 13.22
C CYS A 272 4.55 12.89 13.67
N ARG A 273 3.74 13.69 12.94
CA ARG A 273 2.30 13.82 13.24
C ARG A 273 1.59 12.46 13.15
N ARG A 274 1.89 11.65 12.10
CA ARG A 274 1.32 10.30 11.96
C ARG A 274 1.75 9.37 13.10
N MET A 275 3.00 9.48 13.55
CA MET A 275 3.48 8.70 14.69
C MET A 275 2.71 9.05 15.97
N ARG A 276 2.56 10.34 16.26
CA ARG A 276 1.82 10.81 17.44
C ARG A 276 0.33 10.42 17.38
N ALA A 277 -0.32 10.61 16.22
CA ALA A 277 -1.72 10.20 16.00
C ALA A 277 -1.95 8.69 16.16
N ALA A 278 -0.91 7.88 15.91
CA ALA A 278 -0.95 6.42 16.07
C ALA A 278 -0.41 5.95 17.43
N HIS A 279 -0.13 6.86 18.36
CA HIS A 279 0.49 6.56 19.67
C HIS A 279 1.78 5.76 19.54
N ARG A 280 2.65 6.16 18.58
CA ARG A 280 3.92 5.46 18.31
C ARG A 280 5.10 6.41 18.44
N VAL A 281 6.18 5.88 18.99
CA VAL A 281 7.52 6.47 18.97
C VAL A 281 8.47 5.57 18.20
N GLY A 282 9.61 6.09 17.75
CA GLY A 282 10.56 5.26 17.02
C GLY A 282 11.99 5.72 17.18
N ARG A 283 12.95 4.85 16.88
CA ARG A 283 14.37 5.10 17.12
C ARG A 283 15.19 5.26 15.85
N THR A 284 14.84 4.61 14.75
CA THR A 284 15.68 4.62 13.55
C THR A 284 15.10 5.53 12.48
N VAL A 285 15.80 6.63 12.23
CA VAL A 285 15.49 7.56 11.12
C VAL A 285 16.14 7.04 9.85
N VAL A 286 15.34 6.89 8.79
CA VAL A 286 15.76 6.35 7.50
C VAL A 286 15.52 7.39 6.42
N LEU A 287 16.58 7.82 5.74
CA LEU A 287 16.52 8.64 4.54
C LEU A 287 16.55 7.74 3.30
N ARG A 288 15.61 7.94 2.38
CA ARG A 288 15.53 7.23 1.09
C ARG A 288 15.72 8.21 -0.04
N LEU A 289 16.62 7.89 -0.96
CA LEU A 289 16.94 8.69 -2.13
C LEU A 289 16.77 7.88 -3.40
N ARG A 290 16.32 8.51 -4.48
CA ARG A 290 16.33 7.96 -5.84
C ARG A 290 16.99 9.00 -6.76
N PHE A 291 17.90 8.54 -7.58
CA PHE A 291 18.69 9.36 -8.49
C PHE A 291 18.10 9.40 -9.90
N ASP A 292 18.70 10.20 -10.80
CA ASP A 292 18.21 10.41 -12.16
C ASP A 292 18.24 9.14 -13.02
N ASP A 293 19.16 8.22 -12.71
CA ASP A 293 19.26 6.88 -13.31
C ASP A 293 18.30 5.86 -12.66
N PHE A 294 17.37 6.31 -11.82
CA PHE A 294 16.44 5.49 -11.01
C PHE A 294 17.09 4.55 -9.98
N SER A 295 18.40 4.54 -9.85
CA SER A 295 19.05 3.85 -8.74
C SER A 295 18.67 4.48 -7.41
N ARG A 296 18.84 3.72 -6.33
CA ARG A 296 18.37 4.09 -5.00
C ARG A 296 19.49 4.01 -3.99
N ALA A 297 19.46 4.90 -3.01
CA ALA A 297 20.27 4.81 -1.81
C ALA A 297 19.41 4.97 -0.56
N THR A 298 19.82 4.28 0.50
CA THR A 298 19.20 4.40 1.82
C THR A 298 20.32 4.71 2.82
N ARG A 299 20.05 5.65 3.72
CA ARG A 299 20.91 5.99 4.86
C ARG A 299 20.06 5.95 6.11
N SER A 300 20.60 5.47 7.21
CA SER A 300 19.87 5.41 8.47
C SER A 300 20.75 5.76 9.66
N HIS A 301 20.11 6.30 10.70
CA HIS A 301 20.72 6.56 11.97
C HIS A 301 19.74 6.17 13.09
N THR A 302 20.25 5.49 14.12
CA THR A 302 19.44 5.07 15.25
C THR A 302 19.70 6.02 16.42
N LEU A 303 18.64 6.69 16.88
CA LEU A 303 18.65 7.58 18.01
C LEU A 303 18.88 6.82 19.33
N PRO A 304 19.48 7.44 20.34
CA PRO A 304 19.67 6.81 21.65
C PRO A 304 18.33 6.48 22.33
N HIS A 305 17.30 7.33 22.14
CA HIS A 305 15.96 7.15 22.69
C HIS A 305 14.90 7.18 21.62
N ALA A 306 13.80 6.40 21.83
CA ALA A 306 12.64 6.43 20.97
C ALA A 306 11.90 7.76 21.15
N THR A 307 11.47 8.38 20.05
CA THR A 307 10.78 9.67 20.07
C THR A 307 9.80 9.82 18.91
N ALA A 308 8.78 10.67 19.07
CA ALA A 308 7.92 11.20 18.01
C ALA A 308 8.07 12.72 17.86
N GLU A 309 9.02 13.34 18.58
CA GLU A 309 9.30 14.76 18.46
C GLU A 309 9.88 15.10 17.09
N THR A 310 9.36 16.17 16.50
CA THR A 310 9.75 16.57 15.14
C THR A 310 11.20 17.02 15.08
N TRP A 311 11.72 17.69 16.11
CA TRP A 311 13.06 18.30 16.07
C TRP A 311 14.21 17.29 16.03
N PRO A 312 14.30 16.27 16.92
CA PRO A 312 15.39 15.27 16.86
C PRO A 312 15.38 14.47 15.55
N ILE A 313 14.18 14.13 15.06
CA ILE A 313 14.01 13.39 13.80
C ILE A 313 14.45 14.25 12.62
N LEU A 314 14.09 15.55 12.60
CA LEU A 314 14.51 16.49 11.55
C LEU A 314 16.03 16.73 11.56
N ALA A 315 16.62 16.96 12.73
CA ALA A 315 18.07 17.15 12.86
C ALA A 315 18.84 15.94 12.31
N THR A 316 18.38 14.73 12.66
CA THR A 316 18.96 13.48 12.17
C THR A 316 18.77 13.33 10.66
N ALA A 317 17.59 13.60 10.13
CA ALA A 317 17.32 13.50 8.69
C ALA A 317 18.17 14.49 7.88
N ARG A 318 18.40 15.71 8.39
CA ARG A 318 19.30 16.69 7.80
C ARG A 318 20.76 16.23 7.80
N GLY A 319 21.23 15.65 8.90
CA GLY A 319 22.58 15.07 8.97
C GLY A 319 22.78 13.97 7.93
N LEU A 320 21.79 13.07 7.78
CA LEU A 320 21.81 12.03 6.75
C LEU A 320 21.78 12.60 5.32
N LEU A 321 21.02 13.68 5.09
CA LEU A 321 20.96 14.37 3.79
C LEU A 321 22.28 15.04 3.47
N ALA A 322 22.90 15.74 4.42
CA ALA A 322 24.21 16.38 4.27
C ALA A 322 25.30 15.35 3.92
N THR A 323 25.31 14.21 4.60
CA THR A 323 26.25 13.11 4.28
C THR A 323 26.04 12.56 2.86
N ALA A 324 24.84 12.65 2.32
CA ALA A 324 24.51 12.19 0.96
C ALA A 324 24.72 13.26 -0.11
N ALA A 325 25.00 14.53 0.24
CA ALA A 325 25.11 15.65 -0.70
C ALA A 325 26.08 15.38 -1.86
N PRO A 326 27.32 14.86 -1.66
CA PRO A 326 28.24 14.60 -2.77
C PRO A 326 27.70 13.54 -3.77
N LEU A 327 26.87 12.62 -3.29
CA LEU A 327 26.24 11.61 -4.15
C LEU A 327 25.08 12.23 -4.95
N ILE A 328 24.30 13.11 -4.31
CA ILE A 328 23.18 13.83 -4.93
C ILE A 328 23.69 14.77 -6.03
N GLU A 329 24.77 15.50 -5.78
CA GLU A 329 25.39 16.41 -6.77
C GLU A 329 25.86 15.67 -8.03
N ARG A 330 26.45 14.49 -7.85
CA ARG A 330 26.95 13.68 -8.97
C ARG A 330 25.84 12.97 -9.76
N ARG A 331 24.73 12.59 -9.13
CA ARG A 331 23.75 11.67 -9.73
C ARG A 331 22.35 12.28 -9.90
N GLY A 332 22.17 13.54 -9.52
CA GLY A 332 20.85 14.17 -9.46
C GLY A 332 19.97 13.57 -8.35
N LEU A 333 18.79 14.13 -8.13
CA LEU A 333 17.84 13.68 -7.12
C LEU A 333 16.41 13.74 -7.66
N THR A 334 15.77 12.58 -7.85
CA THR A 334 14.39 12.46 -8.34
C THR A 334 13.36 12.06 -7.29
N LEU A 335 13.80 11.63 -6.09
CA LEU A 335 12.92 11.35 -4.96
C LEU A 335 13.69 11.49 -3.66
N VAL A 336 13.04 12.09 -2.67
CA VAL A 336 13.45 12.08 -1.26
C VAL A 336 12.34 11.51 -0.40
N GLY A 337 12.70 10.69 0.58
CA GLY A 337 11.77 10.11 1.54
C GLY A 337 12.39 9.99 2.91
N VAL A 338 11.55 10.10 3.94
CA VAL A 338 11.91 9.86 5.34
C VAL A 338 10.98 8.80 5.91
N ALA A 339 11.55 7.90 6.70
CA ALA A 339 10.78 6.96 7.50
C ALA A 339 11.38 6.86 8.89
N VAL A 340 10.55 6.58 9.88
CA VAL A 340 10.98 6.20 11.23
C VAL A 340 10.60 4.74 11.44
N ALA A 341 11.57 3.93 11.84
CA ALA A 341 11.45 2.50 12.07
C ALA A 341 11.79 2.16 13.54
N ASN A 342 11.70 0.87 13.86
CA ASN A 342 11.80 0.39 15.25
C ASN A 342 10.78 1.12 16.12
N LEU A 343 9.49 1.01 15.68
CA LEU A 343 8.37 1.66 16.34
C LEU A 343 7.98 0.91 17.61
N GLU A 344 7.75 1.68 18.67
CA GLU A 344 7.27 1.24 19.97
C GLU A 344 5.97 1.98 20.33
N ASP A 345 5.21 1.47 21.27
CA ASP A 345 4.03 2.15 21.83
C ASP A 345 4.50 3.28 22.74
N ASP A 346 3.91 4.49 22.62
CA ASP A 346 4.32 5.66 23.39
C ASP A 346 4.07 5.54 24.91
N ARG A 347 3.19 4.61 25.31
CA ARG A 347 2.88 4.32 26.72
C ARG A 347 3.96 3.52 27.46
N PHE A 348 4.88 2.88 26.72
CA PHE A 348 5.93 2.02 27.30
C PHE A 348 7.33 2.57 27.10
N VAL A 349 7.46 3.89 26.89
CA VAL A 349 8.75 4.53 26.69
C VAL A 349 9.39 4.82 28.04
N GLN A 350 10.65 4.41 28.21
CA GLN A 350 11.44 4.82 29.35
C GLN A 350 11.68 6.31 29.30
N LEU A 351 11.15 7.03 30.29
CA LEU A 351 11.35 8.49 30.40
C LEU A 351 12.81 8.75 30.81
N THR A 352 13.42 9.71 30.14
CA THR A 352 14.69 10.28 30.60
C THR A 352 14.43 11.32 31.69
N LEU A 353 15.33 11.43 32.66
CA LEU A 353 15.23 12.48 33.67
C LEU A 353 15.26 13.86 33.00
N PRO A 354 14.44 14.83 33.45
CA PRO A 354 14.20 16.09 32.75
C PRO A 354 15.34 17.12 32.91
N PHE A 355 16.60 16.66 32.81
CA PHE A 355 17.76 17.53 32.84
C PHE A 355 17.93 18.36 31.57
N ASP A 356 17.35 17.90 30.46
CA ASP A 356 17.39 18.62 29.20
C ASP A 356 16.06 19.36 28.96
N ARG A 357 16.07 20.68 29.18
CA ARG A 357 14.91 21.57 28.97
C ARG A 357 14.55 21.82 27.51
N ARG A 358 15.13 21.08 26.56
CA ARG A 358 14.98 21.30 25.13
C ARG A 358 13.88 20.49 24.46
N SER A 359 13.07 19.72 25.21
CA SER A 359 11.93 19.01 24.61
C SER A 359 10.92 20.01 24.00
N ARG A 360 10.56 19.77 22.75
CA ARG A 360 9.55 20.53 22.01
C ARG A 360 8.24 19.76 21.87
N ALA A 361 8.04 18.71 22.64
CA ALA A 361 6.85 17.86 22.58
C ALA A 361 5.55 18.66 22.78
N ALA A 362 5.56 19.64 23.71
CA ALA A 362 4.40 20.51 23.94
C ALA A 362 4.06 21.37 22.71
N LEU A 363 5.06 21.88 21.99
CA LEU A 363 4.85 22.62 20.75
C LEU A 363 4.27 21.69 19.65
N ASP A 364 4.82 20.51 19.48
CA ASP A 364 4.31 19.54 18.50
C ASP A 364 2.85 19.16 18.81
N ALA A 365 2.50 18.94 20.08
CA ALA A 365 1.14 18.64 20.52
C ALA A 365 0.17 19.81 20.23
N ALA A 366 0.56 21.04 20.57
CA ALA A 366 -0.26 22.23 20.30
C ALA A 366 -0.49 22.45 18.78
N LEU A 367 0.54 22.22 17.96
CA LEU A 367 0.40 22.30 16.49
C LEU A 367 -0.55 21.22 15.96
N ASP A 368 -0.50 20.01 16.50
CA ASP A 368 -1.40 18.93 16.11
C ASP A 368 -2.85 19.23 16.51
N GLU A 369 -3.09 19.74 17.72
CA GLU A 369 -4.42 20.14 18.20
C GLU A 369 -5.05 21.22 17.29
N VAL A 370 -4.29 22.27 16.93
CA VAL A 370 -4.75 23.30 16.00
C VAL A 370 -5.14 22.69 14.65
N ARG A 371 -4.32 21.77 14.12
CA ARG A 371 -4.59 21.12 12.84
C ARG A 371 -5.77 20.16 12.90
N ASP A 372 -6.01 19.50 14.00
CA ASP A 372 -7.14 18.60 14.18
C ASP A 372 -8.46 19.38 14.30
N ARG A 373 -8.42 20.55 14.93
CA ARG A 373 -9.60 21.41 15.11
C ARG A 373 -9.94 22.23 13.86
N PHE A 374 -8.95 22.77 13.17
CA PHE A 374 -9.15 23.75 12.09
C PHE A 374 -8.71 23.24 10.70
N GLY A 375 -8.25 22.00 10.61
CA GLY A 375 -7.78 21.40 9.37
C GLY A 375 -6.25 21.41 9.22
N SER A 376 -5.74 20.48 8.44
CA SER A 376 -4.29 20.21 8.31
C SER A 376 -3.46 21.37 7.73
N THR A 377 -4.11 22.36 7.13
CA THR A 377 -3.49 23.54 6.51
C THR A 377 -3.60 24.81 7.37
N ALA A 378 -4.33 24.76 8.49
CA ALA A 378 -4.58 25.92 9.35
C ALA A 378 -3.30 26.53 9.92
N ILE A 379 -2.30 25.69 10.20
CA ILE A 379 -0.99 26.12 10.66
C ILE A 379 0.11 25.33 9.96
N THR A 380 1.13 26.03 9.46
CA THR A 380 2.28 25.41 8.80
C THR A 380 3.57 26.12 9.19
N ARG A 381 4.70 25.49 8.94
CA ARG A 381 6.01 26.13 9.16
C ARG A 381 6.25 27.21 8.10
N ALA A 382 6.81 28.35 8.47
CA ALA A 382 7.04 29.48 7.57
C ALA A 382 7.77 29.08 6.27
N VAL A 383 8.76 28.17 6.36
CA VAL A 383 9.50 27.65 5.21
C VAL A 383 8.62 26.88 4.21
N LEU A 384 7.44 26.44 4.62
CA LEU A 384 6.49 25.68 3.78
C LEU A 384 5.36 26.55 3.21
N LEU A 385 5.28 27.83 3.58
CA LEU A 385 4.28 28.76 3.05
C LEU A 385 4.43 28.91 1.53
N GLY A 386 3.31 28.86 0.82
CA GLY A 386 3.27 28.96 -0.64
C GLY A 386 3.92 27.80 -1.40
N ARG A 387 4.42 26.77 -0.70
CA ARG A 387 5.02 25.60 -1.34
C ARG A 387 4.02 24.45 -1.44
N ASP A 388 3.99 23.81 -2.60
CA ASP A 388 3.24 22.55 -2.75
C ASP A 388 3.80 21.48 -1.80
N GLN A 389 2.97 20.95 -0.93
CA GLN A 389 3.33 19.89 0.04
C GLN A 389 3.30 18.48 -0.57
N GLY A 390 2.85 18.35 -1.83
CA GLY A 390 2.61 17.08 -2.50
C GLY A 390 1.39 16.34 -1.95
N LEU A 391 1.02 15.27 -2.61
CA LEU A 391 -0.13 14.45 -2.24
C LEU A 391 0.13 13.68 -0.94
N THR A 392 -0.85 13.70 -0.05
CA THR A 392 -0.87 12.84 1.15
C THR A 392 -1.67 11.59 0.83
N VAL A 393 -0.99 10.51 0.51
CA VAL A 393 -1.64 9.21 0.20
C VAL A 393 -2.30 8.67 1.47
N PRO A 394 -3.56 8.19 1.40
CA PRO A 394 -4.22 7.51 2.50
C PRO A 394 -3.42 6.27 2.94
N LEU A 395 -3.47 5.98 4.22
CA LEU A 395 -2.87 4.77 4.81
C LEU A 395 -3.95 4.01 5.54
N LEU A 396 -3.75 2.71 5.67
CA LEU A 396 -4.55 1.91 6.60
C LEU A 396 -4.41 2.49 8.02
N PRO A 397 -5.47 2.45 8.84
CA PRO A 397 -5.34 2.71 10.27
C PRO A 397 -4.38 1.72 10.92
N ASP A 398 -3.71 2.13 12.00
CA ASP A 398 -2.84 1.25 12.80
C ASP A 398 -3.64 0.36 13.73
#